data_da23a39de80507c5c1bf1b4ed7e6f666
#
_entry.id   da23a39de80507c5c1bf1b4ed7e6f666
#
_cell.length_a   1.000
_cell.length_b   1.000
_cell.length_c   1.000
_cell.angle_alpha   90.00
_cell.angle_beta   90.00
_cell.angle_gamma   90.00
#
_symmetry.space_group_name_H-M   'P 1'
#
loop_
_entity.id
_entity.type
_entity.pdbx_description
1 polymer ?
#
loop_
_entity_poly.entity_id
_entity_poly.type
_entity_poly.pdbx_seq_one_letter_code
_entity_poly.pdbx_strand_id
1 'polypeptide(L)'
;MIVEIGITISLAIALSTITRLIQLPWGGSISLGSLPIAIISLLRGMKIGGLVGGLYGLVDLLLNPFIVHPVQIFLDYPVPNALFGGIVGSLRDLYSIDRPLSYVFILILAGCAKWSSHWVSGILYFSAYAPDGQAVWIYSAIYNASHVVPETILCIISFRILIPYLIKN
;
A
#
# COMPACT_ATOMS: atom_id res chain seq x y z
N MET A 1 20.46 8.73 3.08
CA MET A 1 19.44 8.24 2.10
C MET A 1 19.36 6.71 2.05
N ILE A 2 20.42 5.95 1.73
CA ILE A 2 20.38 4.46 1.70
C ILE A 2 19.97 3.89 3.05
N VAL A 3 20.53 4.37 4.14
CA VAL A 3 20.18 3.95 5.51
C VAL A 3 18.70 4.23 5.84
N GLU A 4 18.20 5.40 5.45
CA GLU A 4 16.79 5.76 5.64
C GLU A 4 15.85 4.80 4.88
N ILE A 5 16.20 4.46 3.64
CA ILE A 5 15.46 3.49 2.83
C ILE A 5 15.44 2.13 3.54
N GLY A 6 16.60 1.64 3.96
CA GLY A 6 16.72 0.37 4.67
C GLY A 6 15.92 0.33 5.97
N ILE A 7 16.02 1.37 6.80
CA ILE A 7 15.25 1.49 8.05
C ILE A 7 13.75 1.52 7.75
N THR A 8 13.33 2.30 6.73
CA THR A 8 11.91 2.40 6.38
C THR A 8 11.34 1.06 5.93
N ILE A 9 12.05 0.32 5.06
CA ILE A 9 11.62 -1.00 4.60
C ILE A 9 11.55 -1.98 5.78
N SER A 10 12.57 -2.01 6.63
CA SER A 10 12.60 -2.87 7.82
C SER A 10 11.44 -2.57 8.76
N LEU A 11 11.16 -1.29 9.00
CA LEU A 11 10.03 -0.85 9.82
C LEU A 11 8.69 -1.22 9.18
N ALA A 12 8.55 -1.05 7.85
CA ALA A 12 7.34 -1.41 7.12
C ALA A 12 7.06 -2.92 7.20
N ILE A 13 8.10 -3.75 7.06
CA ILE A 13 7.98 -5.21 7.20
C ILE A 13 7.65 -5.59 8.64
N ALA A 14 8.33 -5.02 9.63
CA ALA A 14 8.05 -5.28 11.03
C ALA A 14 6.60 -4.92 11.39
N LEU A 15 6.13 -3.72 11.02
CA LEU A 15 4.76 -3.31 11.23
C LEU A 15 3.77 -4.19 10.45
N SER A 16 4.05 -4.52 9.19
CA SER A 16 3.20 -5.42 8.42
C SER A 16 3.06 -6.78 9.12
N THR A 17 4.13 -7.32 9.65
CA THR A 17 4.12 -8.63 10.32
C THR A 17 3.38 -8.58 11.67
N ILE A 18 3.67 -7.58 12.51
CA ILE A 18 3.09 -7.47 13.86
C ILE A 18 1.62 -7.07 13.81
N THR A 19 1.23 -6.21 12.86
CA THR A 19 -0.14 -5.67 12.76
C THR A 19 -0.99 -6.39 11.71
N ARG A 20 -0.57 -7.53 11.22
CA ARG A 20 -1.36 -8.35 10.30
C ARG A 20 -2.59 -8.91 11.01
N LEU A 21 -3.63 -8.08 11.07
CA LEU A 21 -4.87 -8.38 11.80
C LEU A 21 -5.69 -9.48 11.11
N ILE A 22 -5.77 -9.41 9.80
CA ILE A 22 -6.54 -10.33 8.96
C ILE A 22 -5.72 -10.65 7.72
N GLN A 23 -5.59 -11.93 7.43
CA GLN A 23 -5.06 -12.43 6.17
C GLN A 23 -6.18 -13.06 5.37
N LEU A 24 -6.33 -12.63 4.12
CA LEU A 24 -7.36 -13.15 3.23
C LEU A 24 -6.91 -14.48 2.58
N PRO A 25 -7.85 -15.38 2.23
CA PRO A 25 -7.54 -16.72 1.74
C PRO A 25 -6.70 -16.72 0.45
N TRP A 26 -6.97 -15.80 -0.45
CA TRP A 26 -6.33 -15.74 -1.80
C TRP A 26 -5.32 -14.59 -1.91
N GLY A 27 -4.64 -14.28 -0.82
CA GLY A 27 -3.70 -13.17 -0.73
C GLY A 27 -4.33 -11.87 -0.26
N GLY A 28 -3.47 -10.90 0.09
CA GLY A 28 -3.90 -9.66 0.72
C GLY A 28 -4.02 -9.76 2.24
N SER A 29 -3.68 -8.69 2.92
CA SER A 29 -3.77 -8.60 4.38
C SER A 29 -4.05 -7.16 4.81
N ILE A 30 -4.64 -7.00 5.99
CA ILE A 30 -4.85 -5.70 6.62
C ILE A 30 -3.72 -5.47 7.61
N SER A 31 -2.85 -4.49 7.34
CA SER A 31 -1.67 -4.20 8.17
C SER A 31 -1.28 -2.71 8.12
N LEU A 32 -0.28 -2.32 8.91
CA LEU A 32 0.29 -0.97 8.93
C LEU A 32 1.57 -0.82 8.10
N GLY A 33 1.87 -1.78 7.20
CA GLY A 33 3.08 -1.74 6.37
C GLY A 33 3.17 -0.51 5.46
N SER A 34 2.05 0.03 4.99
CA SER A 34 2.02 1.23 4.15
C SER A 34 2.34 2.54 4.89
N LEU A 35 2.27 2.56 6.23
CA LEU A 35 2.49 3.78 7.02
C LEU A 35 3.91 4.34 6.93
N PRO A 36 5.00 3.56 7.15
CA PRO A 36 6.36 4.05 6.96
C PRO A 36 6.64 4.49 5.52
N ILE A 37 6.05 3.81 4.54
CA ILE A 37 6.16 4.18 3.12
C ILE A 37 5.53 5.57 2.90
N ALA A 38 4.34 5.83 3.46
CA ALA A 38 3.70 7.13 3.36
C ALA A 38 4.56 8.25 3.97
N ILE A 39 5.14 8.01 5.15
CA ILE A 39 5.98 8.99 5.85
C ILE A 39 7.22 9.35 5.02
N ILE A 40 8.00 8.35 4.57
CA ILE A 40 9.21 8.62 3.78
C ILE A 40 8.87 9.29 2.44
N SER A 41 7.72 8.93 1.84
CA SER A 41 7.26 9.52 0.58
C SER A 41 6.98 11.02 0.71
N LEU A 42 6.33 11.44 1.78
CA LEU A 42 6.10 12.87 2.07
C LEU A 42 7.42 13.60 2.33
N LEU A 43 8.35 12.98 3.04
CA LEU A 43 9.64 13.59 3.37
C LEU A 43 10.57 13.68 2.16
N ARG A 44 10.61 12.66 1.30
CA ARG A 44 11.63 12.50 0.25
C ARG A 44 11.09 12.58 -1.19
N GLY A 45 9.76 12.62 -1.36
CA GLY A 45 9.09 12.81 -2.64
C GLY A 45 8.91 11.52 -3.44
N MET A 46 8.35 11.69 -4.64
CA MET A 46 7.86 10.63 -5.53
C MET A 46 8.90 9.53 -5.81
N LYS A 47 10.13 9.90 -6.18
CA LYS A 47 11.15 8.92 -6.60
C LYS A 47 11.52 7.97 -5.46
N ILE A 48 11.73 8.52 -4.27
CA ILE A 48 12.10 7.73 -3.09
C ILE A 48 10.89 6.95 -2.57
N GLY A 49 9.71 7.57 -2.54
CA GLY A 49 8.48 6.89 -2.14
C GLY A 49 8.16 5.68 -3.03
N GLY A 50 8.24 5.85 -4.35
CA GLY A 50 8.04 4.76 -5.30
C GLY A 50 9.09 3.66 -5.17
N LEU A 51 10.36 4.03 -5.01
CA LEU A 51 11.46 3.07 -4.81
C LEU A 51 11.26 2.25 -3.52
N VAL A 52 10.99 2.92 -2.40
CA VAL A 52 10.78 2.24 -1.10
C VAL A 52 9.55 1.33 -1.15
N GLY A 53 8.45 1.81 -1.74
CA GLY A 53 7.25 1.00 -1.93
C GLY A 53 7.51 -0.24 -2.79
N GLY A 54 8.21 -0.09 -3.92
CA GLY A 54 8.58 -1.21 -4.79
C GLY A 54 9.48 -2.23 -4.10
N LEU A 55 10.51 -1.76 -3.39
CA LEU A 55 11.41 -2.64 -2.64
C LEU A 55 10.70 -3.34 -1.47
N TYR A 56 9.82 -2.63 -0.75
CA TYR A 56 8.96 -3.25 0.26
C TYR A 56 8.12 -4.38 -0.35
N GLY A 57 7.48 -4.15 -1.50
CA GLY A 57 6.69 -5.16 -2.19
C GLY A 57 7.51 -6.39 -2.58
N LEU A 58 8.77 -6.21 -3.03
CA LEU A 58 9.67 -7.33 -3.31
C LEU A 58 10.03 -8.13 -2.06
N VAL A 59 10.27 -7.46 -0.93
CA VAL A 59 10.54 -8.15 0.34
C VAL A 59 9.28 -8.86 0.84
N ASP A 60 8.11 -8.25 0.72
CA ASP A 60 6.84 -8.89 1.11
C ASP A 60 6.55 -10.14 0.26
N LEU A 61 6.85 -10.11 -1.04
CA LEU A 61 6.79 -11.30 -1.90
C LEU A 61 7.65 -12.45 -1.36
N LEU A 62 8.87 -12.16 -0.90
CA LEU A 62 9.77 -13.18 -0.37
C LEU A 62 9.28 -13.77 0.96
N LEU A 63 8.62 -12.98 1.78
CA LEU A 63 8.14 -13.38 3.09
C LEU A 63 6.75 -14.03 3.06
N ASN A 64 5.90 -13.60 2.13
CA ASN A 64 4.49 -13.98 2.04
C ASN A 64 4.08 -14.28 0.59
N PRO A 65 4.69 -15.26 -0.08
CA PRO A 65 4.43 -15.52 -1.48
C PRO A 65 3.04 -16.10 -1.69
N PHE A 66 2.26 -15.48 -2.61
CA PHE A 66 1.07 -16.08 -3.20
C PHE A 66 1.17 -15.88 -4.72
N ILE A 67 1.59 -16.93 -5.42
CA ILE A 67 2.01 -16.86 -6.82
C ILE A 67 1.12 -17.75 -7.67
N VAL A 68 0.40 -17.16 -8.60
CA VAL A 68 -0.44 -17.85 -9.60
C VAL A 68 0.11 -17.64 -11.03
N HIS A 69 0.84 -16.54 -11.27
CA HIS A 69 1.42 -16.23 -12.57
C HIS A 69 2.63 -15.28 -12.42
N PRO A 70 3.70 -15.40 -13.25
CA PRO A 70 4.87 -14.51 -13.14
C PRO A 70 4.55 -13.00 -13.26
N VAL A 71 3.62 -12.60 -14.12
CA VAL A 71 3.23 -11.19 -14.29
C VAL A 71 2.39 -10.70 -13.11
N GLN A 72 1.56 -11.58 -12.52
CA GLN A 72 0.79 -11.27 -11.31
C GLN A 72 1.70 -10.83 -10.15
N ILE A 73 2.88 -11.41 -10.03
CA ILE A 73 3.85 -11.03 -8.99
C ILE A 73 4.09 -9.51 -9.00
N PHE A 74 4.29 -8.92 -10.18
CA PHE A 74 4.54 -7.48 -10.30
C PHE A 74 3.32 -6.65 -9.92
N LEU A 75 2.13 -7.07 -10.36
CA LEU A 75 0.88 -6.35 -10.12
C LEU A 75 0.39 -6.44 -8.67
N ASP A 76 0.81 -7.46 -7.91
CA ASP A 76 0.36 -7.67 -6.53
C ASP A 76 1.38 -7.26 -5.47
N TYR A 77 2.67 -7.16 -5.82
CA TYR A 77 3.71 -6.88 -4.83
C TYR A 77 4.44 -5.55 -5.10
N PRO A 78 5.38 -5.42 -6.05
CA PRO A 78 6.15 -4.17 -6.18
C PRO A 78 5.33 -3.02 -6.77
N VAL A 79 4.49 -3.26 -7.77
CA VAL A 79 3.76 -2.19 -8.47
C VAL A 79 2.77 -1.47 -7.57
N PRO A 80 1.85 -2.14 -6.83
CA PRO A 80 0.85 -1.44 -6.02
C PRO A 80 1.50 -0.61 -4.90
N ASN A 81 2.56 -1.12 -4.29
CA ASN A 81 3.28 -0.41 -3.24
C ASN A 81 4.15 0.74 -3.79
N ALA A 82 4.72 0.59 -4.99
CA ALA A 82 5.41 1.67 -5.69
C ALA A 82 4.46 2.79 -6.11
N LEU A 83 3.27 2.44 -6.61
CA LEU A 83 2.21 3.40 -6.92
C LEU A 83 1.77 4.16 -5.68
N PHE A 84 1.52 3.45 -4.58
CA PHE A 84 1.16 4.07 -3.30
C PHE A 84 2.21 5.09 -2.86
N GLY A 85 3.47 4.68 -2.71
CA GLY A 85 4.55 5.57 -2.28
C GLY A 85 4.84 6.68 -3.30
N GLY A 86 4.78 6.39 -4.59
CA GLY A 86 4.97 7.36 -5.66
C GLY A 86 3.91 8.47 -5.65
N ILE A 87 2.64 8.11 -5.49
CA ILE A 87 1.54 9.09 -5.43
C ILE A 87 1.62 9.93 -4.16
N VAL A 88 1.83 9.32 -3.00
CA VAL A 88 2.03 10.08 -1.76
C VAL A 88 3.16 11.10 -1.94
N GLY A 89 4.29 10.68 -2.49
CA GLY A 89 5.43 11.56 -2.70
C GLY A 89 5.24 12.61 -3.79
N SER A 90 4.43 12.35 -4.82
CA SER A 90 4.13 13.34 -5.88
C SER A 90 3.20 14.45 -5.40
N LEU A 91 2.33 14.13 -4.43
CA LEU A 91 1.36 15.06 -3.87
C LEU A 91 1.82 15.71 -2.56
N ARG A 92 3.08 15.50 -2.17
CA ARG A 92 3.61 16.02 -0.90
C ARG A 92 3.43 17.54 -0.71
N ASP A 93 3.50 18.30 -1.81
CA ASP A 93 3.36 19.76 -1.75
C ASP A 93 1.92 20.22 -1.47
N LEU A 94 0.93 19.31 -1.61
CA LEU A 94 -0.45 19.54 -1.16
C LEU A 94 -0.62 19.31 0.35
N TYR A 95 0.34 18.62 0.97
CA TYR A 95 0.31 18.36 2.40
C TYR A 95 0.52 19.66 3.18
N SER A 96 -0.33 19.91 4.17
CA SER A 96 -0.19 21.01 5.11
C SER A 96 -0.64 20.54 6.50
N ILE A 97 0.16 20.86 7.52
CA ILE A 97 -0.18 20.55 8.92
C ILE A 97 -1.43 21.30 9.38
N ASP A 98 -1.66 22.50 8.81
CA ASP A 98 -2.81 23.36 9.11
C ASP A 98 -4.09 22.91 8.37
N ARG A 99 -3.94 21.98 7.42
CA ARG A 99 -5.06 21.44 6.63
C ARG A 99 -5.14 19.92 6.79
N PRO A 100 -5.76 19.44 7.87
CA PRO A 100 -5.75 18.00 8.19
C PRO A 100 -6.40 17.12 7.12
N LEU A 101 -7.27 17.67 6.28
CA LEU A 101 -7.86 16.92 5.16
C LEU A 101 -6.89 16.69 3.99
N SER A 102 -5.78 17.42 3.91
CA SER A 102 -4.84 17.28 2.78
C SER A 102 -4.18 15.89 2.75
N TYR A 103 -3.72 15.38 3.91
CA TYR A 103 -3.13 14.04 3.96
C TYR A 103 -4.17 12.93 3.77
N VAL A 104 -5.41 13.13 4.21
CA VAL A 104 -6.50 12.18 3.98
C VAL A 104 -6.73 12.00 2.48
N PHE A 105 -6.84 13.12 1.75
CA PHE A 105 -6.99 13.11 0.30
C PHE A 105 -5.82 12.40 -0.40
N ILE A 106 -4.58 12.73 -0.01
CA ILE A 106 -3.37 12.11 -0.57
C ILE A 106 -3.38 10.58 -0.35
N LEU A 107 -3.66 10.14 0.87
CA LEU A 107 -3.65 8.71 1.22
C LEU A 107 -4.80 7.94 0.55
N ILE A 108 -5.98 8.55 0.37
CA ILE A 108 -7.07 7.95 -0.38
C ILE A 108 -6.67 7.75 -1.85
N LEU A 109 -6.11 8.78 -2.51
CA LEU A 109 -5.66 8.64 -3.90
C LEU A 109 -4.58 7.57 -4.06
N ALA A 110 -3.62 7.51 -3.13
CA ALA A 110 -2.59 6.48 -3.13
C ALA A 110 -3.18 5.08 -2.90
N GLY A 111 -4.15 4.94 -1.99
CA GLY A 111 -4.90 3.72 -1.77
C GLY A 111 -5.69 3.27 -3.00
N CYS A 112 -6.35 4.21 -3.69
CA CYS A 112 -7.05 3.92 -4.96
C CYS A 112 -6.09 3.40 -6.04
N ALA A 113 -4.90 3.96 -6.16
CA ALA A 113 -3.90 3.49 -7.12
C ALA A 113 -3.36 2.10 -6.75
N LYS A 114 -3.08 1.85 -5.47
CA LYS A 114 -2.74 0.52 -4.96
C LYS A 114 -3.84 -0.48 -5.28
N TRP A 115 -5.09 -0.15 -4.95
CA TRP A 115 -6.25 -0.97 -5.24
C TRP A 115 -6.41 -1.27 -6.74
N SER A 116 -6.20 -0.27 -7.61
CA SER A 116 -6.33 -0.45 -9.07
C SER A 116 -5.36 -1.49 -9.61
N SER A 117 -4.12 -1.56 -9.11
CA SER A 117 -3.14 -2.59 -9.50
C SER A 117 -3.64 -3.99 -9.10
N HIS A 118 -4.09 -4.16 -7.86
CA HIS A 118 -4.65 -5.43 -7.39
C HIS A 118 -5.94 -5.80 -8.14
N TRP A 119 -6.80 -4.82 -8.45
CA TRP A 119 -8.02 -5.04 -9.21
C TRP A 119 -7.73 -5.59 -10.61
N VAL A 120 -6.78 -4.98 -11.33
CA VAL A 120 -6.34 -5.46 -12.65
C VAL A 120 -5.73 -6.86 -12.54
N SER A 121 -4.88 -7.10 -11.56
CA SER A 121 -4.31 -8.43 -11.29
C SER A 121 -5.41 -9.47 -11.07
N GLY A 122 -6.40 -9.15 -10.24
CA GLY A 122 -7.52 -10.03 -9.94
C GLY A 122 -8.38 -10.38 -11.17
N ILE A 123 -8.61 -9.40 -12.07
CA ILE A 123 -9.33 -9.66 -13.32
C ILE A 123 -8.55 -10.62 -14.22
N LEU A 124 -7.24 -10.44 -14.33
CA LEU A 124 -6.41 -11.17 -15.28
C LEU A 124 -6.03 -12.59 -14.81
N TYR A 125 -5.81 -12.76 -13.49
CA TYR A 125 -5.17 -13.98 -12.98
C TYR A 125 -5.99 -14.74 -11.92
N PHE A 126 -7.07 -14.16 -11.40
CA PHE A 126 -7.86 -14.75 -10.32
C PHE A 126 -9.31 -15.04 -10.71
N SER A 127 -9.60 -15.12 -11.99
CA SER A 127 -10.96 -15.38 -12.50
C SER A 127 -11.55 -16.70 -11.97
N ALA A 128 -10.72 -17.71 -11.74
CA ALA A 128 -11.13 -19.02 -11.22
C ALA A 128 -11.65 -18.97 -9.77
N TYR A 129 -11.39 -17.87 -9.04
CA TYR A 129 -11.87 -17.70 -7.67
C TYR A 129 -13.18 -16.93 -7.58
N ALA A 130 -13.68 -16.40 -8.69
CA ALA A 130 -14.97 -15.71 -8.71
C ALA A 130 -16.10 -16.75 -8.54
N PRO A 131 -17.09 -16.49 -7.69
CA PRO A 131 -18.28 -17.34 -7.56
C PRO A 131 -19.04 -17.49 -8.88
N ASP A 132 -19.68 -18.63 -9.08
CA ASP A 132 -20.49 -18.90 -10.27
C ASP A 132 -21.54 -17.81 -10.48
N GLY A 133 -21.61 -17.29 -11.71
CA GLY A 133 -22.52 -16.22 -12.09
C GLY A 133 -22.11 -14.80 -11.70
N GLN A 134 -21.01 -14.63 -10.96
CA GLN A 134 -20.48 -13.29 -10.64
C GLN A 134 -19.47 -12.82 -11.70
N ALA A 135 -19.63 -11.60 -12.20
CA ALA A 135 -18.64 -11.02 -13.11
C ALA A 135 -17.29 -10.85 -12.40
N VAL A 136 -16.20 -11.34 -13.02
CA VAL A 136 -14.84 -11.36 -12.46
C VAL A 136 -14.37 -9.98 -12.00
N TRP A 137 -14.68 -8.93 -12.76
CA TRP A 137 -14.28 -7.56 -12.41
C TRP A 137 -14.96 -7.05 -11.14
N ILE A 138 -16.22 -7.47 -10.88
CA ILE A 138 -16.94 -7.14 -9.64
C ILE A 138 -16.33 -7.90 -8.46
N TYR A 139 -16.10 -9.20 -8.65
CA TYR A 139 -15.43 -10.03 -7.64
C TYR A 139 -14.07 -9.42 -7.25
N SER A 140 -13.22 -9.16 -8.24
CA SER A 140 -11.90 -8.58 -8.00
C SER A 140 -11.97 -7.21 -7.32
N ALA A 141 -12.91 -6.35 -7.72
CA ALA A 141 -13.10 -5.03 -7.10
C ALA A 141 -13.42 -5.16 -5.60
N ILE A 142 -14.39 -5.99 -5.25
CA ILE A 142 -14.84 -6.19 -3.86
C ILE A 142 -13.75 -6.87 -3.03
N TYR A 143 -13.14 -7.94 -3.58
CA TYR A 143 -12.10 -8.69 -2.88
C TYR A 143 -10.92 -7.78 -2.52
N ASN A 144 -10.40 -7.03 -3.47
CA ASN A 144 -9.26 -6.15 -3.22
C ASN A 144 -9.63 -4.93 -2.37
N ALA A 145 -10.86 -4.41 -2.47
CA ALA A 145 -11.33 -3.36 -1.57
C ALA A 145 -11.40 -3.84 -0.12
N SER A 146 -11.72 -5.12 0.11
CA SER A 146 -11.89 -5.66 1.46
C SER A 146 -10.62 -5.62 2.32
N HIS A 147 -9.43 -5.54 1.72
CA HIS A 147 -8.17 -5.35 2.45
C HIS A 147 -7.53 -3.98 2.23
N VAL A 148 -7.55 -3.41 1.01
CA VAL A 148 -6.91 -2.12 0.73
C VAL A 148 -7.64 -0.95 1.41
N VAL A 149 -8.97 -0.98 1.47
CA VAL A 149 -9.74 0.09 2.13
C VAL A 149 -9.47 0.13 3.64
N PRO A 150 -9.60 -0.98 4.40
CA PRO A 150 -9.24 -0.97 5.81
C PRO A 150 -7.77 -0.61 6.07
N GLU A 151 -6.83 -1.10 5.25
CA GLU A 151 -5.41 -0.72 5.35
C GLU A 151 -5.22 0.78 5.17
N THR A 152 -5.88 1.38 4.18
CA THR A 152 -5.82 2.83 3.94
C THR A 152 -6.40 3.62 5.12
N ILE A 153 -7.52 3.18 5.68
CA ILE A 153 -8.14 3.81 6.87
C ILE A 153 -7.19 3.73 8.06
N LEU A 154 -6.60 2.56 8.32
CA LEU A 154 -5.61 2.40 9.40
C LEU A 154 -4.39 3.30 9.19
N CYS A 155 -3.91 3.41 7.95
CA CYS A 155 -2.81 4.30 7.59
C CYS A 155 -3.18 5.77 7.88
N ILE A 156 -4.37 6.22 7.49
CA ILE A 156 -4.87 7.59 7.74
C ILE A 156 -4.93 7.88 9.26
N ILE A 157 -5.51 6.98 10.04
CA ILE A 157 -5.66 7.14 11.50
C ILE A 157 -4.27 7.21 12.16
N SER A 158 -3.39 6.26 11.82
CA SER A 158 -2.04 6.19 12.40
C SER A 158 -1.18 7.39 11.99
N PHE A 159 -1.30 7.82 10.74
CA PHE A 159 -0.64 9.01 10.23
C PHE A 159 -1.08 10.26 11.00
N ARG A 160 -2.39 10.42 11.25
CA ARG A 160 -2.93 11.54 12.05
C ARG A 160 -2.34 11.61 13.45
N ILE A 161 -2.13 10.46 14.06
CA ILE A 161 -1.57 10.38 15.42
C ILE A 161 -0.08 10.73 15.41
N LEU A 162 0.68 10.24 14.43
CA LEU A 162 2.14 10.34 14.41
C LEU A 162 2.68 11.64 13.83
N ILE A 163 1.98 12.24 12.87
CA ILE A 163 2.50 13.38 12.11
C ILE A 163 2.86 14.60 12.97
N PRO A 164 2.12 14.97 14.04
CA PRO A 164 2.49 16.08 14.91
C PRO A 164 3.84 15.91 15.62
N TYR A 165 4.27 14.65 15.80
CA TYR A 165 5.54 14.33 16.44
C TYR A 165 6.71 14.27 15.44
N LEU A 166 6.43 14.03 14.15
CA LEU A 166 7.44 13.88 13.11
C LEU A 166 7.85 15.22 12.47
N ILE A 167 6.96 16.22 12.47
CA ILE A 167 7.16 17.49 11.74
C ILE A 167 7.37 18.67 12.72
N LYS A 168 7.42 18.44 14.01
CA LYS A 168 7.54 19.48 15.02
C LYS A 168 8.96 20.05 15.19
N ASN A 169 9.94 19.61 14.36
CA ASN A 169 11.35 20.10 14.41
C ASN A 169 11.78 20.70 13.08
#